data_a6e1de3e75ebc45cfcba927f9e478a4d
#
_entry.id   a6e1de3e75ebc45cfcba927f9e478a4d
#
_cell.length_a   1.000
_cell.length_b   1.000
_cell.length_c   1.000
_cell.angle_alpha   90.00
_cell.angle_beta   90.00
_cell.angle_gamma   90.00
#
_symmetry.space_group_name_H-M   'P 1'
#
loop_
_entity.id
_entity.type
_entity.pdbx_description
1 polymer ?
#
loop_
_entity_poly.entity_id
_entity_poly.type
_entity_poly.pdbx_seq_one_letter_code
_entity_poly.pdbx_strand_id
1 'polypeptide(L)' 'MSDKEKVIDVFKKAGKPVSAGEIATISGLDRKIVDKIFTELKKEEVIVSPVRCKWELK' A
#
# COMPACT_ATOMS: atom_id res chain seq x y z
N MET A 1 -9.77 -8.28 9.85
CA MET A 1 -9.34 -7.84 8.52
C MET A 1 -7.98 -8.46 8.20
N SER A 2 -7.78 -8.84 6.94
CA SER A 2 -6.50 -9.35 6.51
C SER A 2 -5.51 -8.19 6.39
N ASP A 3 -4.21 -8.50 6.39
CA ASP A 3 -3.19 -7.46 6.23
C ASP A 3 -3.36 -6.71 4.90
N LYS A 4 -3.76 -7.44 3.87
CA LYS A 4 -4.03 -6.85 2.56
C LYS A 4 -5.15 -5.80 2.63
N GLU A 5 -6.22 -6.10 3.35
CA GLU A 5 -7.32 -5.16 3.54
C GLU A 5 -6.88 -3.94 4.33
N LYS A 6 -6.03 -4.13 5.33
CA LYS A 6 -5.49 -3.01 6.11
C LYS A 6 -4.69 -2.06 5.22
N VAL A 7 -3.88 -2.61 4.34
CA VAL A 7 -3.08 -1.79 3.41
C VAL A 7 -3.99 -1.03 2.46
N ILE A 8 -5.00 -1.69 1.91
CA ILE A 8 -5.96 -1.04 1.01
C ILE A 8 -6.70 0.08 1.75
N ASP A 9 -7.10 -0.17 3.00
CA ASP A 9 -7.78 0.82 3.81
C ASP A 9 -6.90 2.06 4.04
N VAL A 10 -5.61 1.86 4.27
CA VAL A 10 -4.68 2.97 4.45
C VAL A 10 -4.59 3.81 3.18
N PHE A 11 -4.55 3.17 2.00
CA PHE A 11 -4.58 3.89 0.73
C PHE A 11 -5.83 4.78 0.61
N LYS A 12 -6.98 4.22 0.98
CA LYS A 12 -8.25 4.96 0.92
C LYS A 12 -8.25 6.15 1.87
N LYS A 13 -7.74 5.95 3.07
CA LYS A 13 -7.69 7.01 4.09
C LYS A 13 -6.69 8.11 3.75
N ALA A 14 -5.58 7.73 3.13
CA ALA A 14 -4.54 8.70 2.79
C ALA A 14 -5.02 9.71 1.75
N GLY A 15 -5.81 9.26 0.77
CA GLY A 15 -6.34 10.14 -0.27
C GLY A 15 -5.26 10.74 -1.18
N LYS A 16 -4.06 10.20 -1.14
CA LYS A 16 -2.93 10.68 -1.93
C LYS A 16 -1.93 9.54 -2.13
N PRO A 17 -1.01 9.64 -3.10
CA PRO A 17 0.01 8.62 -3.26
C PRO A 17 0.90 8.54 -2.02
N VAL A 18 1.20 7.32 -1.57
CA VAL A 18 2.04 7.08 -0.39
C VAL A 18 3.08 6.01 -0.69
N SER A 19 4.18 6.04 0.04
CA SER A 19 5.23 5.04 -0.10
C SER A 19 4.95 3.82 0.78
N ALA A 20 5.66 2.72 0.52
CA ALA A 20 5.54 1.52 1.33
C ALA A 20 5.91 1.80 2.79
N GLY A 21 6.90 2.66 3.03
CA GLY A 21 7.29 3.04 4.39
C GLY A 21 6.17 3.75 5.13
N GLU A 22 5.48 4.64 4.44
CA GLU A 22 4.33 5.34 5.02
C GLU A 22 3.21 4.37 5.36
N ILE A 23 2.93 3.43 4.45
CA ILE A 23 1.91 2.41 4.69
C ILE A 23 2.28 1.56 5.91
N ALA A 24 3.54 1.15 6.03
CA ALA A 24 3.98 0.35 7.18
C ALA A 24 3.78 1.13 8.49
N THR A 25 4.11 2.40 8.51
CA THR A 25 3.96 3.26 9.68
C THR A 25 2.49 3.43 10.04
N ILE A 26 1.65 3.74 9.09
CA ILE A 26 0.22 4.01 9.33
C ILE A 26 -0.53 2.73 9.70
N SER A 27 -0.25 1.64 9.00
CA SER A 27 -0.94 0.37 9.26
C SER A 27 -0.43 -0.36 10.50
N GLY A 28 0.79 -0.04 10.93
CA GLY A 28 1.42 -0.76 12.03
C GLY A 28 1.93 -2.13 11.64
N LEU A 29 1.99 -2.43 10.36
CA LEU A 29 2.47 -3.73 9.87
C LEU A 29 3.98 -3.69 9.67
N ASP A 30 4.59 -4.89 9.69
CA ASP A 30 6.01 -5.04 9.41
C ASP A 30 6.25 -4.66 7.94
N ARG A 31 7.35 -3.98 7.67
CA ARG A 31 7.73 -3.57 6.31
C ARG A 31 7.79 -4.75 5.35
N LYS A 32 8.25 -5.91 5.83
CA LYS A 32 8.30 -7.12 5.00
C LYS A 32 6.93 -7.56 4.54
N ILE A 33 5.95 -7.45 5.44
CA ILE A 33 4.56 -7.80 5.13
C ILE A 33 4.02 -6.81 4.11
N VAL A 34 4.29 -5.53 4.31
CA VAL A 34 3.85 -4.48 3.40
C VAL A 34 4.45 -4.68 2.01
N ASP A 35 5.72 -4.99 1.92
CA ASP A 35 6.39 -5.24 0.64
C ASP A 35 5.76 -6.42 -0.10
N LYS A 36 5.42 -7.49 0.63
CA LYS A 36 4.77 -8.65 0.06
C LYS A 36 3.38 -8.29 -0.48
N ILE A 37 2.63 -7.53 0.30
CA ILE A 37 1.28 -7.09 -0.10
C ILE A 37 1.37 -6.18 -1.32
N PHE A 38 2.33 -5.28 -1.35
CA PHE A 38 2.55 -4.40 -2.49
C PHE A 38 2.80 -5.20 -3.76
N THR A 39 3.61 -6.27 -3.67
CA THR A 39 3.89 -7.14 -4.79
C THR A 39 2.59 -7.77 -5.32
N GLU A 40 1.73 -8.23 -4.40
CA GLU A 40 0.45 -8.80 -4.78
C GLU A 40 -0.48 -7.76 -5.41
N LEU A 41 -0.56 -6.57 -4.83
CA LEU A 41 -1.42 -5.51 -5.34
C LEU A 41 -0.96 -5.02 -6.72
N LYS A 42 0.33 -4.93 -6.95
CA LYS A 42 0.87 -4.58 -8.26
C LYS A 42 0.52 -5.65 -9.28
N LYS A 43 0.63 -6.90 -8.91
CA LYS A 43 0.34 -8.03 -9.78
C LYS A 43 -1.15 -8.07 -10.16
N GLU A 44 -2.01 -7.70 -9.22
CA GLU A 44 -3.45 -7.65 -9.43
C GLU A 44 -3.91 -6.33 -10.07
N GLU A 45 -2.98 -5.41 -10.29
CA GLU A 45 -3.25 -4.10 -10.85
C GLU A 45 -4.23 -3.27 -9.99
N VAL A 46 -4.18 -3.46 -8.69
CA VAL A 46 -5.03 -2.71 -7.74
C VAL A 46 -4.42 -1.35 -7.45
N ILE A 47 -3.10 -1.24 -7.50
CA ILE A 47 -2.39 0.01 -7.24
C ILE A 47 -1.54 0.43 -8.44
N VAL A 48 -1.29 1.72 -8.54
CA VAL A 48 -0.44 2.29 -9.57
C VAL A 48 0.56 3.24 -8.93
N SER A 49 1.66 3.50 -9.63
CA SER A 49 2.66 4.45 -9.17
C SER A 49 2.60 5.71 -10.05
N PRO A 50 1.81 6.71 -9.65
CA PRO A 50 1.71 7.94 -10.44
C PRO A 50 2.98 8.77 -10.39
N VAL A 51 3.75 8.62 -9.31
CA VAL A 51 5.05 9.28 -9.17
C VAL A 51 6.05 8.29 -8.59
N ARG A 52 7.32 8.60 -8.77
CA ARG A 52 8.39 7.73 -8.31
C ARG A 52 8.30 7.46 -6.81
N CYS A 53 8.42 6.20 -6.43
CA CYS A 53 8.39 5.75 -5.03
C CYS A 53 7.09 6.01 -4.28
N LYS A 54 6.02 6.36 -4.98
CA LYS A 54 4.71 6.58 -4.39
C LYS A 54 3.68 5.70 -5.09
N TRP A 55 2.69 5.24 -4.34
CA TRP A 55 1.65 4.35 -4.84
C TRP A 55 0.29 4.84 -4.41
N GLU A 56 -0.72 4.55 -5.22
CA GLU A 56 -2.11 4.87 -4.87
C GLU A 56 -3.03 3.81 -5.47
N LEU A 57 -4.25 3.77 -5.01
CA LEU A 57 -5.25 2.87 -5.58
C LEU A 57 -5.57 3.32 -7.01
N LYS A 58 -5.67 2.34 -7.88
CA LYS A 58 -5.98 2.59 -9.28
C LYS A 58 -7.38 3.13 -9.48
#